data_fff6e8298c992840ff99471579f5c083
#
_entry.id   fff6e8298c992840ff99471579f5c083
#
_cell.length_a   1.000
_cell.length_b   1.000
_cell.length_c   1.000
_cell.angle_alpha   90.00
_cell.angle_beta   90.00
_cell.angle_gamma   90.00
#
_symmetry.space_group_name_H-M   'P 1'
#
loop_
_entity.id
_entity.type
_entity.pdbx_description
1 polymer ?
#
loop_
_entity_poly.entity_id
_entity_poly.type
_entity_poly.pdbx_seq_one_letter_code
_entity_poly.pdbx_strand_id
1 'polypeptide(L)'
;MTDFNVLAALVAGFVATIVMTAMMTMAARAGMTQMPPMPLVMGSMMSGDRRKAMAIGGMLHYIVMGTVLFGIGYALLFHAFGSAAWWVGVVIGLVHGLAVGLVFMPMMPAMHPRMEAQLVGAGAPATVRSSRRLGARSGSRAPAFSARTGAG
;
A
#
# COMPACT_ATOMS: atom_id res chain seq x y z
N MET A 1 15.67 -25.63 -21.16
CA MET A 1 14.94 -24.33 -21.21
C MET A 1 13.70 -24.53 -20.35
N THR A 2 13.51 -23.73 -19.30
CA THR A 2 12.27 -23.80 -18.50
C THR A 2 11.14 -23.23 -19.35
N ASP A 3 10.11 -24.04 -19.61
CA ASP A 3 8.93 -23.56 -20.33
C ASP A 3 8.28 -22.44 -19.54
N PHE A 4 8.01 -21.33 -20.22
CA PHE A 4 7.37 -20.17 -19.57
C PHE A 4 5.88 -20.48 -19.31
N ASN A 5 5.55 -20.69 -18.04
CA ASN A 5 4.19 -20.99 -17.61
C ASN A 5 3.54 -19.75 -16.97
N VAL A 6 2.69 -19.07 -17.72
CA VAL A 6 1.99 -17.85 -17.28
C VAL A 6 1.13 -18.11 -16.04
N LEU A 7 0.41 -19.22 -15.98
CA LEU A 7 -0.45 -19.53 -14.83
C LEU A 7 0.37 -19.70 -13.54
N ALA A 8 1.47 -20.45 -13.64
CA ALA A 8 2.39 -20.61 -12.50
C ALA A 8 2.98 -19.27 -12.06
N ALA A 9 3.34 -18.39 -13.00
CA ALA A 9 3.84 -17.05 -12.73
C ALA A 9 2.81 -16.19 -11.97
N LEU A 10 1.55 -16.19 -12.43
CA LEU A 10 0.46 -15.45 -11.77
C LEU A 10 0.18 -15.96 -10.36
N VAL A 11 0.10 -17.27 -10.17
CA VAL A 11 -0.12 -17.89 -8.86
C VAL A 11 1.06 -17.58 -7.91
N ALA A 12 2.28 -17.73 -8.38
CA ALA A 12 3.47 -17.43 -7.59
C ALA A 12 3.52 -15.94 -7.18
N GLY A 13 3.22 -15.02 -8.08
CA GLY A 13 3.16 -13.58 -7.79
C GLY A 13 2.09 -13.24 -6.74
N PHE A 14 0.91 -13.85 -6.86
CA PHE A 14 -0.17 -13.68 -5.87
C PHE A 14 0.24 -14.18 -4.49
N VAL A 15 0.74 -15.40 -4.39
CA VAL A 15 1.19 -16.01 -3.13
C VAL A 15 2.33 -15.20 -2.52
N ALA A 16 3.34 -14.82 -3.31
CA ALA A 16 4.46 -14.01 -2.84
C ALA A 16 3.99 -12.67 -2.26
N THR A 17 3.02 -12.01 -2.90
CA THR A 17 2.45 -10.74 -2.42
C THR A 17 1.69 -10.92 -1.11
N ILE A 18 0.95 -12.01 -0.93
CA ILE A 18 0.28 -12.33 0.34
C ILE A 18 1.33 -12.53 1.44
N VAL A 19 2.36 -13.33 1.20
CA VAL A 19 3.42 -13.61 2.18
C VAL A 19 4.14 -12.32 2.57
N MET A 20 4.55 -11.51 1.59
CA MET A 20 5.19 -10.22 1.83
C MET A 20 4.30 -9.29 2.67
N THR A 21 3.03 -9.17 2.33
CA THR A 21 2.09 -8.30 3.05
C THR A 21 1.83 -8.80 4.47
N ALA A 22 1.78 -10.12 4.67
CA ALA A 22 1.67 -10.73 5.99
C ALA A 22 2.91 -10.41 6.85
N MET A 23 4.12 -10.57 6.31
CA MET A 23 5.37 -10.22 7.00
C MET A 23 5.42 -8.74 7.38
N MET A 24 5.07 -7.84 6.47
CA MET A 24 5.01 -6.40 6.76
C MET A 24 3.97 -6.07 7.84
N THR A 25 2.82 -6.74 7.80
CA THR A 25 1.78 -6.58 8.83
C THR A 25 2.25 -7.07 10.19
N MET A 26 2.98 -8.18 10.24
CA MET A 26 3.59 -8.70 11.47
C MET A 26 4.64 -7.73 12.01
N ALA A 27 5.53 -7.22 11.17
CA ALA A 27 6.53 -6.23 11.54
C ALA A 27 5.88 -4.93 12.08
N ALA A 28 4.79 -4.49 11.47
CA ALA A 28 4.03 -3.33 11.95
C ALA A 28 3.36 -3.60 13.31
N ARG A 29 2.81 -4.79 13.53
CA ARG A 29 2.23 -5.20 14.83
C ARG A 29 3.30 -5.33 15.93
N ALA A 30 4.50 -5.75 15.56
CA ALA A 30 5.65 -5.81 16.47
C ALA A 30 6.28 -4.44 16.75
N GLY A 31 5.75 -3.35 16.17
CA GLY A 31 6.28 -2.00 16.35
C GLY A 31 7.57 -1.70 15.58
N MET A 32 8.02 -2.61 14.71
CA MET A 32 9.24 -2.48 13.91
C MET A 32 9.09 -1.44 12.78
N THR A 33 7.88 -1.16 12.36
CA THR A 33 7.57 -0.16 11.34
C THR A 33 6.26 0.56 11.65
N GLN A 34 6.16 1.82 11.25
CA GLN A 34 4.94 2.62 11.36
C GLN A 34 4.29 2.89 10.01
N MET A 35 4.71 2.17 8.96
CA MET A 35 4.14 2.34 7.63
C MET A 35 2.68 1.93 7.59
N PRO A 36 1.82 2.72 6.92
CA PRO A 36 0.43 2.34 6.70
C PRO A 36 0.36 1.14 5.76
N PRO A 37 -0.73 0.36 5.81
CA PRO A 37 -0.91 -0.76 4.88
C PRO A 37 -0.83 -0.28 3.42
N MET A 38 0.00 -0.93 2.59
CA MET A 38 0.17 -0.58 1.17
C MET A 38 -1.14 -0.49 0.38
N PRO A 39 -2.11 -1.39 0.57
CA PRO A 39 -3.42 -1.23 -0.05
C PRO A 39 -4.08 0.12 0.27
N LEU A 40 -3.97 0.61 1.51
CA LEU A 40 -4.53 1.91 1.87
C LEU A 40 -3.81 3.07 1.15
N VAL A 41 -2.48 3.02 1.10
CA VAL A 41 -1.67 4.04 0.42
C VAL A 41 -2.04 4.11 -1.05
N MET A 42 -2.01 2.98 -1.76
CA MET A 42 -2.32 2.91 -3.19
C MET A 42 -3.76 3.33 -3.49
N GLY A 43 -4.72 2.84 -2.73
CA GLY A 43 -6.13 3.15 -2.95
C GLY A 43 -6.51 4.58 -2.57
N SER A 44 -5.72 5.25 -1.72
CA SER A 44 -5.95 6.65 -1.36
C SER A 44 -5.82 7.62 -2.55
N MET A 45 -5.09 7.22 -3.59
CA MET A 45 -5.05 7.97 -4.85
C MET A 45 -6.44 8.09 -5.48
N MET A 46 -7.24 7.03 -5.40
CA MET A 46 -8.55 6.94 -6.06
C MET A 46 -9.71 7.32 -5.16
N SER A 47 -9.59 7.18 -3.83
CA SER A 47 -10.67 7.49 -2.89
C SER A 47 -10.16 8.09 -1.59
N GLY A 48 -10.86 9.14 -1.11
CA GLY A 48 -10.66 9.70 0.23
C GLY A 48 -11.36 8.88 1.33
N ASP A 49 -12.32 8.03 0.97
CA ASP A 49 -12.98 7.11 1.92
C ASP A 49 -12.08 5.92 2.22
N ARG A 50 -11.80 5.67 3.51
CA ARG A 50 -10.87 4.62 3.95
C ARG A 50 -11.28 3.21 3.50
N ARG A 51 -12.59 2.90 3.53
CA ARG A 51 -13.06 1.54 3.15
C ARG A 51 -12.91 1.33 1.65
N LYS A 52 -13.31 2.32 0.86
CA LYS A 52 -13.16 2.29 -0.61
C LYS A 52 -11.68 2.26 -1.00
N ALA A 53 -10.84 3.09 -0.36
CA ALA A 53 -9.40 3.08 -0.58
C ALA A 53 -8.79 1.70 -0.28
N MET A 54 -9.14 1.07 0.83
CA MET A 54 -8.65 -0.28 1.16
C MET A 54 -9.09 -1.33 0.13
N ALA A 55 -10.33 -1.28 -0.35
CA ALA A 55 -10.83 -2.24 -1.33
C ALA A 55 -10.16 -2.07 -2.70
N ILE A 56 -10.13 -0.83 -3.21
CA ILE A 56 -9.51 -0.50 -4.50
C ILE A 56 -8.00 -0.76 -4.44
N GLY A 57 -7.36 -0.30 -3.39
CA GLY A 57 -5.92 -0.51 -3.20
C GLY A 57 -5.55 -1.97 -2.98
N GLY A 58 -6.43 -2.77 -2.37
CA GLY A 58 -6.28 -4.22 -2.28
C GLY A 58 -6.25 -4.87 -3.66
N MET A 59 -7.21 -4.53 -4.52
CA MET A 59 -7.20 -5.01 -5.91
C MET A 59 -5.92 -4.58 -6.64
N LEU A 60 -5.54 -3.31 -6.54
CA LEU A 60 -4.32 -2.82 -7.18
C LEU A 60 -3.08 -3.53 -6.65
N HIS A 61 -2.96 -3.69 -5.33
CA HIS A 61 -1.78 -4.27 -4.70
C HIS A 61 -1.64 -5.76 -4.98
N TYR A 62 -2.71 -6.55 -4.77
CA TYR A 62 -2.63 -8.00 -4.89
C TYR A 62 -2.78 -8.49 -6.33
N ILE A 63 -3.72 -7.93 -7.10
CA ILE A 63 -4.01 -8.43 -8.44
C ILE A 63 -3.12 -7.75 -9.47
N VAL A 64 -3.19 -6.41 -9.58
CA VAL A 64 -2.48 -5.70 -10.64
C VAL A 64 -0.96 -5.74 -10.39
N MET A 65 -0.51 -5.31 -9.23
CA MET A 65 0.93 -5.23 -8.94
C MET A 65 1.51 -6.62 -8.64
N GLY A 66 0.96 -7.32 -7.66
CA GLY A 66 1.52 -8.59 -7.19
C GLY A 66 1.39 -9.71 -8.20
N THR A 67 0.17 -9.97 -8.66
CA THR A 67 -0.11 -11.10 -9.55
C THR A 67 0.36 -10.83 -10.96
N VAL A 68 -0.10 -9.74 -11.58
CA VAL A 68 0.16 -9.48 -13.00
C VAL A 68 1.56 -8.91 -13.19
N LEU A 69 1.85 -7.74 -12.64
CA LEU A 69 3.10 -7.04 -12.92
C LEU A 69 4.32 -7.80 -12.37
N PHE A 70 4.33 -8.10 -11.08
CA PHE A 70 5.49 -8.77 -10.48
C PHE A 70 5.51 -10.27 -10.76
N GLY A 71 4.37 -10.96 -10.80
CA GLY A 71 4.33 -12.38 -11.14
C GLY A 71 4.91 -12.64 -12.54
N ILE A 72 4.45 -11.91 -13.54
CA ILE A 72 4.97 -12.02 -14.91
C ILE A 72 6.40 -11.48 -15.00
N GLY A 73 6.68 -10.32 -14.36
CA GLY A 73 8.02 -9.70 -14.37
C GLY A 73 9.09 -10.64 -13.83
N TYR A 74 8.86 -11.28 -12.68
CA TYR A 74 9.81 -12.25 -12.11
C TYR A 74 9.95 -13.49 -12.99
N ALA A 75 8.85 -14.00 -13.56
CA ALA A 75 8.91 -15.15 -14.45
C ALA A 75 9.73 -14.84 -15.71
N LEU A 76 9.60 -13.64 -16.28
CA LEU A 76 10.43 -13.18 -17.39
C LEU A 76 11.91 -13.08 -17.00
N LEU A 77 12.21 -12.58 -15.80
CA LEU A 77 13.59 -12.52 -15.31
C LEU A 77 14.17 -13.92 -15.14
N PHE A 78 13.46 -14.86 -14.53
CA PHE A 78 13.90 -16.26 -14.41
C PHE A 78 14.13 -16.90 -15.79
N HIS A 79 13.25 -16.61 -16.74
CA HIS A 79 13.41 -17.09 -18.11
C HIS A 79 14.67 -16.49 -18.77
N ALA A 80 14.88 -15.19 -18.62
CA ALA A 80 16.05 -14.49 -19.18
C ALA A 80 17.38 -14.99 -18.58
N PHE A 81 17.39 -15.28 -17.27
CA PHE A 81 18.57 -15.88 -16.61
C PHE A 81 18.73 -17.37 -16.90
N GLY A 82 17.78 -18.02 -17.56
CA GLY A 82 17.81 -19.46 -17.86
C GLY A 82 17.77 -20.35 -16.61
N SER A 83 17.42 -19.82 -15.45
CA SER A 83 17.46 -20.53 -14.17
C SER A 83 16.31 -20.09 -13.25
N ALA A 84 15.60 -21.11 -12.71
CA ALA A 84 14.59 -20.94 -11.67
C ALA A 84 15.13 -21.38 -10.28
N ALA A 85 16.44 -21.35 -10.07
CA ALA A 85 17.04 -21.70 -8.80
C ALA A 85 16.62 -20.67 -7.72
N TRP A 86 16.38 -21.16 -6.50
CA TRP A 86 15.89 -20.34 -5.40
C TRP A 86 16.79 -19.14 -5.07
N TRP A 87 18.11 -19.27 -5.21
CA TRP A 87 19.07 -18.20 -4.94
C TRP A 87 18.96 -17.04 -5.97
N VAL A 88 18.60 -17.35 -7.23
CA VAL A 88 18.31 -16.31 -8.25
C VAL A 88 17.12 -15.48 -7.79
N GLY A 89 16.08 -16.10 -7.25
CA GLY A 89 14.93 -15.42 -6.65
C GLY A 89 15.34 -14.52 -5.47
N VAL A 90 16.27 -14.97 -4.62
CA VAL A 90 16.79 -14.16 -3.50
C VAL A 90 17.51 -12.92 -4.04
N VAL A 91 18.40 -13.06 -5.02
CA VAL A 91 19.14 -11.93 -5.60
C VAL A 91 18.18 -10.93 -6.26
N ILE A 92 17.26 -11.40 -7.10
CA ILE A 92 16.26 -10.53 -7.76
C ILE A 92 15.39 -9.84 -6.70
N GLY A 93 14.94 -10.58 -5.69
CA GLY A 93 14.12 -10.04 -4.60
C GLY A 93 14.85 -8.99 -3.77
N LEU A 94 16.15 -9.17 -3.51
CA LEU A 94 16.97 -8.19 -2.81
C LEU A 94 17.12 -6.90 -3.63
N VAL A 95 17.45 -7.01 -4.91
CA VAL A 95 17.56 -5.86 -5.82
C VAL A 95 16.22 -5.12 -5.91
N HIS A 96 15.13 -5.86 -6.08
CA HIS A 96 13.78 -5.29 -6.09
C HIS A 96 13.46 -4.58 -4.76
N GLY A 97 13.71 -5.22 -3.63
CA GLY A 97 13.47 -4.66 -2.30
C GLY A 97 14.26 -3.36 -2.07
N LEU A 98 15.52 -3.32 -2.49
CA LEU A 98 16.34 -2.11 -2.45
C LEU A 98 15.79 -1.01 -3.36
N ALA A 99 15.40 -1.35 -4.59
CA ALA A 99 14.82 -0.38 -5.53
C ALA A 99 13.51 0.21 -4.99
N VAL A 100 12.64 -0.64 -4.44
CA VAL A 100 11.39 -0.18 -3.81
C VAL A 100 11.69 0.67 -2.57
N GLY A 101 12.56 0.24 -1.68
CA GLY A 101 12.86 0.95 -0.43
C GLY A 101 13.58 2.28 -0.64
N LEU A 102 14.56 2.32 -1.53
CA LEU A 102 15.43 3.49 -1.72
C LEU A 102 14.90 4.47 -2.77
N VAL A 103 14.13 4.00 -3.74
CA VAL A 103 13.64 4.83 -4.85
C VAL A 103 12.13 5.02 -4.78
N PHE A 104 11.38 3.93 -4.79
CA PHE A 104 9.92 4.01 -4.93
C PHE A 104 9.25 4.59 -3.68
N MET A 105 9.69 4.18 -2.49
CA MET A 105 9.13 4.68 -1.22
C MET A 105 9.30 6.19 -1.02
N PRO A 106 10.49 6.78 -1.25
CA PRO A 106 10.66 8.23 -1.16
C PRO A 106 9.90 9.01 -2.23
N MET A 107 9.64 8.41 -3.40
CA MET A 107 8.88 9.05 -4.49
C MET A 107 7.36 9.03 -4.25
N MET A 108 6.84 8.08 -3.48
CA MET A 108 5.40 7.94 -3.26
C MET A 108 4.70 9.22 -2.77
N PRO A 109 5.22 9.98 -1.78
CA PRO A 109 4.61 11.23 -1.35
C PRO A 109 4.44 12.25 -2.48
N ALA A 110 5.41 12.31 -3.40
CA ALA A 110 5.38 13.23 -4.52
C ALA A 110 4.37 12.84 -5.63
N MET A 111 3.93 11.58 -5.66
CA MET A 111 3.00 11.09 -6.68
C MET A 111 1.57 11.60 -6.49
N HIS A 112 1.11 11.74 -5.24
CA HIS A 112 -0.26 12.17 -4.98
C HIS A 112 -0.43 12.72 -3.54
N PRO A 113 -1.11 13.88 -3.34
CA PRO A 113 -1.26 14.51 -2.01
C PRO A 113 -1.92 13.61 -0.95
N ARG A 114 -2.84 12.72 -1.35
CA ARG A 114 -3.47 11.77 -0.43
C ARG A 114 -2.53 10.66 0.01
N MET A 115 -1.60 10.24 -0.84
CA MET A 115 -0.55 9.28 -0.46
C MET A 115 0.42 9.92 0.53
N GLU A 116 0.83 11.16 0.27
CA GLU A 116 1.63 11.95 1.21
C GLU A 116 0.95 12.03 2.58
N ALA A 117 -0.34 12.40 2.62
CA ALA A 117 -1.10 12.49 3.87
C ALA A 117 -1.17 11.14 4.64
N GLN A 118 -1.22 10.01 3.96
CA GLN A 118 -1.19 8.68 4.58
C GLN A 118 0.21 8.37 5.15
N LEU A 119 1.26 8.63 4.41
CA LEU A 119 2.64 8.30 4.77
C LEU A 119 3.16 9.22 5.89
N VAL A 120 2.96 10.53 5.76
CA VAL A 120 3.34 11.53 6.78
C VAL A 120 2.50 11.34 8.04
N GLY A 121 1.20 11.08 7.92
CA GLY A 121 0.31 10.81 9.05
C GLY A 121 0.69 9.55 9.84
N ALA A 122 1.26 8.55 9.20
CA ALA A 122 1.76 7.34 9.85
C ALA A 122 3.02 7.60 10.67
N GLY A 123 3.93 8.45 10.18
CA GLY A 123 5.15 8.84 10.87
C GLY A 123 4.95 9.90 11.97
N ALA A 124 3.78 10.54 12.04
CA ALA A 124 3.53 11.60 13.01
C ALA A 124 3.44 11.05 14.46
N PRO A 125 3.98 11.77 15.46
CA PRO A 125 3.84 11.41 16.86
C PRO A 125 2.38 11.20 17.28
N ALA A 126 2.14 10.31 18.25
CA ALA A 126 0.79 9.95 18.71
C ALA A 126 -0.02 11.18 19.16
N THR A 127 0.64 12.18 19.74
CA THR A 127 0.04 13.46 20.15
C THR A 127 -0.57 14.23 18.99
N VAL A 128 0.12 14.30 17.84
CA VAL A 128 -0.38 14.99 16.64
C VAL A 128 -1.52 14.19 15.99
N ARG A 129 -1.45 12.85 16.04
CA ARG A 129 -2.52 11.99 15.55
C ARG A 129 -3.80 12.11 16.37
N SER A 130 -3.69 12.23 17.69
CA SER A 130 -4.85 12.40 18.59
C SER A 130 -5.51 13.77 18.42
N SER A 131 -4.75 14.84 18.31
CA SER A 131 -5.28 16.19 18.10
C SER A 131 -6.03 16.34 16.77
N ARG A 132 -5.52 15.73 15.68
CA ARG A 132 -6.24 15.69 14.39
C ARG A 132 -7.57 14.92 14.48
N ARG A 133 -7.62 13.83 15.25
CA ARG A 133 -8.86 13.07 15.47
C ARG A 133 -9.89 13.85 16.28
N LEU A 134 -9.46 14.61 17.28
CA LEU A 134 -10.32 15.48 18.08
C LEU A 134 -10.85 16.67 17.25
N GLY A 135 -10.02 17.32 16.47
CA GLY A 135 -10.41 18.41 15.57
C GLY A 135 -11.43 17.97 14.50
N ALA A 136 -11.26 16.75 13.93
CA ALA A 136 -12.21 16.21 12.98
C ALA A 136 -13.58 15.87 13.60
N ARG A 137 -13.61 15.51 14.89
CA ARG A 137 -14.87 15.26 15.62
C ARG A 137 -15.59 16.54 16.04
N SER A 138 -14.86 17.62 16.35
CA SER A 138 -15.45 18.90 16.72
C SER A 138 -16.00 19.65 15.49
N GLY A 139 -15.37 19.53 14.33
CA GLY A 139 -15.82 20.13 13.08
C GLY A 139 -17.12 19.54 12.51
N SER A 140 -17.50 18.32 12.92
CA SER A 140 -18.76 17.71 12.50
C SER A 140 -19.99 18.14 13.32
N ARG A 141 -19.81 18.90 14.40
CA ARG A 141 -20.88 19.55 15.16
C ARG A 141 -20.98 21.02 14.78
N ALA A 142 -21.40 21.34 13.56
CA ALA A 142 -21.95 22.64 13.24
C ALA A 142 -23.26 22.79 14.05
N PRO A 143 -23.42 23.84 14.88
CA PRO A 143 -24.71 24.07 15.53
C PRO A 143 -25.74 24.31 14.43
N ALA A 144 -26.85 23.59 14.47
CA ALA A 144 -28.01 23.92 13.68
C ALA A 144 -28.44 25.33 14.11
N PHE A 145 -28.18 26.30 13.24
CA PHE A 145 -28.66 27.68 13.40
C PHE A 145 -30.17 27.62 13.29
N SER A 146 -30.85 27.56 14.43
CA SER A 146 -32.28 27.71 14.52
C SER A 146 -32.65 29.17 14.16
N ALA A 147 -33.02 29.39 12.91
CA ALA A 147 -33.69 30.62 12.49
C ALA A 147 -35.08 30.65 13.13
N ARG A 148 -35.18 31.20 14.32
CA ARG A 148 -36.44 31.58 14.94
C ARG A 148 -36.91 32.86 14.21
N THR A 149 -37.72 32.71 13.19
CA THR A 149 -38.53 33.82 12.63
C THR A 149 -39.55 34.22 13.68
N GLY A 150 -39.31 35.35 14.35
CA GLY A 150 -40.33 36.05 15.11
C GLY A 150 -41.28 36.75 14.16
N ALA A 151 -42.54 36.29 14.13
CA ALA A 151 -43.63 37.06 13.64
C ALA A 151 -44.14 37.92 14.80
N GLY A 152 -44.25 39.23 14.58
CA GLY A 152 -44.93 40.21 15.36
C GLY A 152 -45.38 41.30 14.43
#